data_27fc8d28441b7332b3ea4ccf0fb76e28
#
_entry.id   27fc8d28441b7332b3ea4ccf0fb76e28
#
_cell.length_a   1.000
_cell.length_b   1.000
_cell.length_c   1.000
_cell.angle_alpha   90.00
_cell.angle_beta   90.00
_cell.angle_gamma   90.00
#
_symmetry.space_group_name_H-M   'P 1'
#
loop_
_entity.id
_entity.type
_entity.pdbx_description
1 polymer ?
#
loop_
_entity_poly.entity_id
_entity_poly.type
_entity_poly.pdbx_seq_one_letter_code
_entity_poly.pdbx_strand_id
1 'polypeptide(L)'
;MKICAATGNAGKLRELRRILEAQGHEVVSQKELGITIEPEETGTTFAENALIKAETICKASGLPTIADDSGLCVDALGGAPGVYSARYGGPGLDDAGRYRLLLENMRGQTPRTAKFVSVITCCFPN
;
A
#
# COMPACT_ATOMS: atom_id res chain seq x y z
N MET A 1 4.89 -15.34 16.31
CA MET A 1 3.46 -15.52 16.03
C MET A 1 3.24 -15.66 14.54
N LYS A 2 2.07 -16.09 14.14
CA LYS A 2 1.68 -16.16 12.73
C LYS A 2 0.99 -14.87 12.34
N ILE A 3 1.51 -14.19 11.33
CA ILE A 3 1.06 -12.86 10.91
C ILE A 3 0.60 -12.93 9.45
N CYS A 4 -0.58 -12.37 9.16
CA CYS A 4 -1.06 -12.24 7.80
C CYS A 4 -0.55 -10.92 7.19
N ALA A 5 0.02 -11.00 6.01
CA ALA A 5 0.39 -9.82 5.21
C ALA A 5 -0.72 -9.53 4.19
N ALA A 6 -1.42 -8.43 4.40
CA ALA A 6 -2.49 -7.98 3.52
C ALA A 6 -1.92 -7.14 2.38
N THR A 7 -1.22 -7.79 1.48
CA THR A 7 -0.63 -7.14 0.31
C THR A 7 -0.68 -8.06 -0.90
N GLY A 8 -0.97 -7.49 -2.07
CA GLY A 8 -0.85 -8.17 -3.35
C GLY A 8 0.49 -7.92 -4.02
N ASN A 9 1.37 -7.15 -3.40
CA ASN A 9 2.68 -6.81 -3.95
C ASN A 9 3.74 -7.81 -3.49
N ALA A 10 4.28 -8.59 -4.43
CA ALA A 10 5.26 -9.63 -4.12
C ALA A 10 6.55 -9.07 -3.52
N GLY A 11 6.95 -7.88 -3.91
CA GLY A 11 8.14 -7.22 -3.35
C GLY A 11 7.94 -6.83 -1.90
N LYS A 12 6.79 -6.27 -1.57
CA LYS A 12 6.44 -5.91 -0.19
C LYS A 12 6.33 -7.14 0.69
N LEU A 13 5.71 -8.20 0.19
CA LEU A 13 5.59 -9.47 0.92
C LEU A 13 6.96 -10.04 1.24
N ARG A 14 7.87 -10.04 0.28
CA ARG A 14 9.24 -10.52 0.47
C ARG A 14 9.98 -9.73 1.54
N GLU A 15 9.83 -8.42 1.53
CA GLU A 15 10.43 -7.52 2.51
C GLU A 15 9.89 -7.79 3.91
N LEU A 16 8.57 -7.91 4.06
CA LEU A 16 7.93 -8.21 5.32
C LEU A 16 8.38 -9.57 5.88
N ARG A 17 8.46 -10.59 5.02
CA ARG A 17 8.97 -11.90 5.41
C ARG A 17 10.39 -11.81 5.92
N ARG A 18 11.26 -11.13 5.19
CA ARG A 18 12.67 -10.98 5.58
C ARG A 18 12.81 -10.36 6.97
N ILE A 19 12.05 -9.32 7.24
CA ILE A 19 12.13 -8.58 8.50
C ILE A 19 11.51 -9.37 9.65
N LEU A 20 10.30 -9.88 9.47
CA LEU A 20 9.53 -10.50 10.55
C LEU A 20 9.98 -11.94 10.84
N GLU A 21 10.36 -12.70 9.82
CA GLU A 21 10.87 -14.06 10.02
C GLU A 21 12.21 -14.06 10.73
N ALA A 22 13.04 -13.03 10.51
CA ALA A 22 14.28 -12.86 11.26
C ALA A 22 14.05 -12.66 12.76
N GLN A 23 12.85 -12.25 13.16
CA GLN A 23 12.46 -12.07 14.56
C GLN A 23 11.64 -13.25 15.10
N GLY A 24 11.57 -14.34 14.37
CA GLY A 24 10.90 -15.56 14.82
C GLY A 24 9.41 -15.64 14.52
N HIS A 25 8.87 -14.75 13.69
CA HIS A 25 7.46 -14.79 13.28
C HIS A 25 7.29 -15.57 11.98
N GLU A 26 6.12 -16.18 11.80
CA GLU A 26 5.71 -16.76 10.52
C GLU A 26 4.85 -15.74 9.78
N VAL A 27 5.14 -15.50 8.51
CA VAL A 27 4.38 -14.58 7.68
C VAL A 27 3.69 -15.34 6.56
N VAL A 28 2.37 -15.23 6.51
CA VAL A 28 1.56 -15.80 5.43
C VAL A 28 0.88 -14.68 4.67
N SER A 29 0.78 -14.83 3.35
CA SER A 29 0.08 -13.83 2.55
C SER A 29 -1.43 -14.08 2.59
N GLN A 30 -2.17 -13.03 2.30
CA GLN A 30 -3.62 -13.10 2.10
C GLN A 30 -3.96 -14.16 1.05
N LYS A 31 -3.21 -14.20 -0.03
CA LYS A 31 -3.41 -15.16 -1.14
C LYS A 31 -3.18 -16.61 -0.68
N GLU A 32 -2.15 -16.86 0.11
CA GLU A 32 -1.87 -18.20 0.65
C GLU A 32 -2.99 -18.71 1.55
N LEU A 33 -3.72 -17.81 2.19
CA LEU A 33 -4.89 -18.14 3.02
C LEU A 33 -6.18 -18.28 2.23
N GLY A 34 -6.13 -18.08 0.91
CA GLY A 34 -7.30 -18.13 0.07
C GLY A 34 -8.26 -16.95 0.23
N ILE A 35 -7.80 -15.86 0.82
CA ILE A 35 -8.62 -14.67 1.02
C ILE A 35 -8.53 -13.81 -0.23
N THR A 36 -9.64 -13.68 -0.94
CA THR A 36 -9.72 -12.95 -2.20
C THR A 36 -10.34 -11.56 -2.07
N ILE A 37 -10.71 -11.16 -0.86
CA ILE A 37 -11.31 -9.86 -0.60
C ILE A 37 -10.29 -8.76 -0.91
N GLU A 38 -10.71 -7.78 -1.73
CA GLU A 38 -9.94 -6.58 -2.00
C GLU A 38 -10.67 -5.40 -1.37
N PRO A 39 -10.25 -4.94 -0.18
CA PRO A 39 -10.92 -3.83 0.47
C PRO A 39 -10.87 -2.56 -0.37
N GLU A 40 -11.99 -1.85 -0.47
CA GLU A 40 -12.00 -0.54 -1.11
C GLU A 40 -11.24 0.47 -0.27
N GLU A 41 -10.26 1.11 -0.87
CA GLU A 41 -9.48 2.16 -0.23
C GLU A 41 -10.22 3.50 -0.38
N THR A 42 -11.20 3.71 0.50
CA THR A 42 -12.05 4.89 0.48
C THR A 42 -11.51 6.04 1.33
N GLY A 43 -10.41 5.84 2.02
CA GLY A 43 -9.79 6.86 2.86
C GLY A 43 -9.13 7.96 2.04
N THR A 44 -8.92 9.10 2.68
CA THR A 44 -8.24 10.24 2.09
C THR A 44 -6.79 10.36 2.56
N THR A 45 -6.37 9.51 3.49
CA THR A 45 -4.99 9.46 3.98
C THR A 45 -4.42 8.06 3.85
N PHE A 46 -3.10 7.97 3.84
CA PHE A 46 -2.43 6.66 3.84
C PHE A 46 -2.78 5.84 5.08
N ALA A 47 -2.86 6.49 6.24
CA ALA A 47 -3.21 5.83 7.50
C ALA A 47 -4.62 5.22 7.44
N GLU A 48 -5.60 5.95 6.92
CA GLU A 48 -6.96 5.47 6.77
C GLU A 48 -7.03 4.24 5.86
N ASN A 49 -6.35 4.29 4.72
CA ASN A 49 -6.36 3.19 3.75
C ASN A 49 -5.62 1.95 4.28
N ALA A 50 -4.48 2.14 4.95
CA ALA A 50 -3.77 1.05 5.59
C ALA A 50 -4.63 0.37 6.66
N LEU A 51 -5.34 1.15 7.46
CA LEU A 51 -6.23 0.64 8.49
C LEU A 51 -7.39 -0.16 7.90
N ILE A 52 -8.03 0.35 6.85
CA ILE A 52 -9.12 -0.35 6.16
C ILE A 52 -8.65 -1.73 5.70
N LYS A 53 -7.50 -1.81 5.06
CA LYS A 53 -6.94 -3.08 4.59
C LYS A 53 -6.63 -4.02 5.75
N ALA A 54 -5.96 -3.52 6.78
CA ALA A 54 -5.56 -4.33 7.93
C ALA A 54 -6.78 -4.88 8.67
N GLU A 55 -7.77 -4.05 8.95
CA GLU A 55 -8.99 -4.48 9.66
C GLU A 55 -9.79 -5.50 8.87
N THR A 56 -10.00 -5.26 7.58
CA THR A 56 -10.79 -6.15 6.73
C THR A 56 -10.17 -7.53 6.66
N ILE A 57 -8.88 -7.60 6.43
CA ILE A 57 -8.18 -8.89 6.30
C ILE A 57 -7.95 -9.54 7.67
N CYS A 58 -7.79 -8.76 8.71
CA CYS A 58 -7.72 -9.30 10.08
C CYS A 58 -9.00 -10.04 10.45
N LYS A 59 -10.16 -9.46 10.14
CA LYS A 59 -11.46 -10.11 10.36
C LYS A 59 -11.61 -11.38 9.53
N ALA A 60 -11.18 -11.34 8.28
CA ALA A 60 -11.28 -12.49 7.39
C ALA A 60 -10.32 -13.62 7.74
N SER A 61 -9.12 -13.31 8.21
CA SER A 61 -8.08 -14.30 8.50
C SER A 61 -8.11 -14.83 9.93
N GLY A 62 -8.60 -14.03 10.88
CA GLY A 62 -8.52 -14.33 12.30
C GLY A 62 -7.10 -14.25 12.87
N LEU A 63 -6.17 -13.66 12.12
CA LEU A 63 -4.76 -13.52 12.49
C LEU A 63 -4.38 -12.06 12.67
N PRO A 64 -3.34 -11.77 13.47
CA PRO A 64 -2.71 -10.46 13.40
C PRO A 64 -2.36 -10.13 11.95
N THR A 65 -2.72 -8.96 11.50
CA THR A 65 -2.59 -8.58 10.09
C THR A 65 -1.82 -7.28 9.94
N ILE A 66 -0.87 -7.30 9.04
CA ILE A 66 -0.10 -6.12 8.66
C ILE A 66 -0.55 -5.68 7.26
N ALA A 67 -0.81 -4.40 7.11
CA ALA A 67 -1.08 -3.78 5.83
C ALA A 67 -0.30 -2.47 5.72
N ASP A 68 -0.05 -2.05 4.51
CA ASP A 68 0.54 -0.75 4.26
C ASP A 68 -0.25 0.00 3.20
N ASP A 69 -0.11 1.31 3.21
CA ASP A 69 -0.47 2.15 2.09
C ASP A 69 0.67 3.12 1.84
N SER A 70 1.04 3.29 0.59
CA SER A 70 2.19 4.08 0.20
C SER A 70 1.95 4.79 -1.12
N GLY A 71 2.70 5.85 -1.33
CA GLY A 71 2.59 6.59 -2.58
C GLY A 71 3.62 7.69 -2.69
N LEU A 72 3.64 8.30 -3.86
CA LEU A 72 4.50 9.42 -4.21
C LEU A 72 3.76 10.73 -4.00
N CYS A 73 4.36 11.63 -3.24
CA CYS A 73 3.81 12.97 -3.01
C CYS A 73 4.73 13.99 -3.67
N VAL A 74 4.21 14.71 -4.66
CA VAL A 74 4.96 15.69 -5.44
C VAL A 74 4.57 17.09 -5.00
N ASP A 75 5.53 17.88 -4.55
CA ASP A 75 5.27 19.19 -3.95
C ASP A 75 4.63 20.16 -4.93
N ALA A 76 5.09 20.20 -6.18
CA ALA A 76 4.52 21.08 -7.19
C ALA A 76 3.07 20.75 -7.55
N LEU A 77 2.59 19.54 -7.21
CA LEU A 77 1.23 19.10 -7.49
C LEU A 77 0.37 19.04 -6.20
N GLY A 78 0.77 19.78 -5.18
CA GLY A 78 0.02 19.82 -3.92
C GLY A 78 0.02 18.51 -3.15
N GLY A 79 1.03 17.67 -3.36
CA GLY A 79 1.13 16.35 -2.74
C GLY A 79 0.56 15.22 -3.59
N ALA A 80 -0.04 15.51 -4.75
CA ALA A 80 -0.50 14.47 -5.66
C ALA A 80 0.68 13.72 -6.30
N PRO A 81 0.52 12.47 -6.72
CA PRO A 81 -0.70 11.66 -6.68
C PRO A 81 -1.08 11.13 -5.28
N GLY A 82 -0.15 11.10 -4.30
CA GLY A 82 -0.45 10.75 -2.92
C GLY A 82 -1.12 9.38 -2.79
N VAL A 83 -2.26 9.33 -2.09
CA VAL A 83 -3.02 8.08 -1.88
C VAL A 83 -3.54 7.47 -3.19
N TYR A 84 -3.56 8.23 -4.26
CA TYR A 84 -4.03 7.77 -5.57
C TYR A 84 -2.90 7.31 -6.50
N SER A 85 -1.68 7.15 -5.98
CA SER A 85 -0.50 6.81 -6.79
C SER A 85 -0.69 5.58 -7.67
N ALA A 86 -1.27 4.51 -7.13
CA ALA A 86 -1.47 3.25 -7.85
C ALA A 86 -2.50 3.34 -8.98
N ARG A 87 -3.31 4.39 -9.00
CA ARG A 87 -4.39 4.60 -9.98
C ARG A 87 -4.34 5.98 -10.61
N TYR A 88 -3.17 6.62 -10.55
CA TYR A 88 -2.95 7.94 -11.13
C TYR A 88 -3.25 7.91 -12.63
N GLY A 89 -4.10 8.83 -13.08
CA GLY A 89 -4.55 8.89 -14.46
C GLY A 89 -5.73 7.96 -14.79
N GLY A 90 -6.26 7.24 -13.80
CA GLY A 90 -7.42 6.37 -13.94
C GLY A 90 -7.10 4.95 -14.39
N PRO A 91 -8.14 4.15 -14.66
CA PRO A 91 -7.96 2.78 -15.12
C PRO A 91 -7.39 2.73 -16.54
N GLY A 92 -6.78 1.61 -16.88
CA GLY A 92 -6.25 1.38 -18.23
C GLY A 92 -4.81 1.81 -18.44
N LEU A 93 -4.18 2.43 -17.44
CA LEU A 93 -2.76 2.74 -17.51
C LEU A 93 -1.95 1.70 -16.76
N ASP A 94 -0.81 1.30 -17.34
CA ASP A 94 0.21 0.54 -16.63
C ASP A 94 1.13 1.50 -15.85
N ASP A 95 2.12 0.96 -15.15
CA ASP A 95 3.07 1.77 -14.38
C ASP A 95 3.81 2.77 -15.26
N ALA A 96 4.23 2.34 -16.45
CA ALA A 96 4.91 3.22 -17.39
C ALA A 96 4.00 4.37 -17.85
N GLY A 97 2.73 4.08 -18.12
CA GLY A 97 1.75 5.10 -18.48
C GLY A 97 1.54 6.11 -17.37
N ARG A 98 1.51 5.65 -16.11
CA ARG A 98 1.33 6.52 -14.94
C ARG A 98 2.51 7.46 -14.74
N TYR A 99 3.75 6.97 -14.79
CA TYR A 99 4.88 7.88 -14.58
C TYR A 99 5.10 8.81 -15.78
N ARG A 100 4.75 8.40 -16.99
CA ARG A 100 4.81 9.29 -18.16
C ARG A 100 3.80 10.43 -18.01
N LEU A 101 2.59 10.13 -17.56
CA LEU A 101 1.57 11.15 -17.30
C LEU A 101 2.06 12.11 -16.20
N LEU A 102 2.67 11.60 -15.16
CA LEU A 102 3.22 12.42 -14.09
C LEU A 102 4.30 13.36 -14.62
N LEU A 103 5.22 12.87 -15.44
CA LEU A 103 6.26 13.69 -16.06
C LEU A 103 5.67 14.77 -16.96
N GLU A 104 4.63 14.44 -17.71
CA GLU A 104 3.92 15.41 -18.55
C GLU A 104 3.30 16.51 -17.69
N ASN A 105 2.64 16.15 -16.60
CA ASN A 105 2.02 17.11 -15.68
C ASN A 105 3.06 17.95 -14.93
N MET A 106 4.29 17.46 -14.85
CA MET A 106 5.40 18.18 -14.21
C MET A 106 6.15 19.13 -15.13
N ARG A 107 5.82 19.18 -16.41
CA ARG A 107 6.47 20.12 -17.34
C ARG A 107 6.27 21.55 -16.89
N GLY A 108 7.38 22.27 -16.74
CA GLY A 108 7.36 23.67 -16.32
C GLY A 108 6.96 23.90 -14.87
N GLN A 109 6.80 22.86 -14.09
CA GLN A 109 6.40 22.98 -12.68
C GLN A 109 7.61 23.07 -11.75
N THR A 110 7.48 23.88 -10.71
CA THR A 110 8.45 24.02 -9.62
C THR A 110 7.71 24.15 -8.30
N PRO A 111 8.30 23.73 -7.17
CA PRO A 111 9.56 23.00 -7.03
C PRO A 111 9.47 21.58 -7.58
N ARG A 112 10.60 20.93 -7.80
CA ARG A 112 10.64 19.58 -8.36
C ARG A 112 10.95 18.51 -7.29
N THR A 113 10.71 18.84 -6.05
CA THR A 113 10.91 17.94 -4.94
C THR A 113 9.71 17.02 -4.75
N ALA A 114 9.98 15.81 -4.31
CA ALA A 114 8.96 14.79 -4.04
C ALA A 114 9.44 13.88 -2.92
N LYS A 115 8.51 13.11 -2.35
CA LYS A 115 8.83 12.10 -1.35
C LYS A 115 7.91 10.90 -1.51
N PHE A 116 8.42 9.72 -1.16
CA PHE A 116 7.58 8.55 -0.93
C PHE A 116 7.13 8.54 0.52
N VAL A 117 5.86 8.23 0.71
CA VAL A 117 5.28 8.05 2.04
C VAL A 117 4.77 6.62 2.14
N SER A 118 5.05 5.96 3.26
CA SER A 118 4.52 4.64 3.55
C SER A 118 4.00 4.63 4.99
N VAL A 119 2.78 4.17 5.15
CA VAL A 119 2.16 3.97 6.47
C VAL A 119 1.87 2.49 6.63
N ILE A 120 2.34 1.93 7.73
CA ILE A 120 2.14 0.52 8.06
C ILE A 120 1.22 0.42 9.26
N THR A 121 0.21 -0.42 9.15
CA THR A 121 -0.77 -0.66 10.22
C THR A 121 -0.81 -2.14 10.54
N CYS A 122 -0.83 -2.45 11.82
CA CYS A 122 -1.02 -3.82 12.31
C CYS A 122 -2.30 -3.88 13.13
N CYS A 123 -3.18 -4.81 12.79
CA CYS A 123 -4.41 -5.08 13.52
C CYS A 123 -4.34 -6.46 14.16
N PHE A 124 -4.77 -6.54 15.41
CA PHE A 124 -4.86 -7.80 16.13
C PHE A 124 -6.33 -8.24 16.23
N PRO A 125 -6.61 -9.54 16.10
CA PRO A 125 -7.98 -10.03 16.30
C PRO A 125 -8.38 -9.93 17.78
N ASN A 126 -9.64 -9.62 18.00
CA ASN A 126 -10.22 -9.55 19.36
C ASN A 126 -10.74 -10.90 19.80
#